data_ff09796e0848667f7c081ebde2596881
#
_entry.id   ff09796e0848667f7c081ebde2596881
#
_cell.length_a   1.000
_cell.length_b   1.000
_cell.length_c   1.000
_cell.angle_alpha   90.00
_cell.angle_beta   90.00
_cell.angle_gamma   90.00
#
_symmetry.space_group_name_H-M   'P 1'
#
loop_
_entity.id
_entity.type
_entity.pdbx_description
1 polymer ?
#
loop_
_entity_poly.entity_id
_entity_poly.type
_entity_poly.pdbx_seq_one_letter_code
_entity_poly.pdbx_strand_id
1 'polypeptide(L)'
;MLALEYPLFEVVIVNDGSTDSTLKKMIEHYELIEVPYAYIERIKTKPFRRLFKSTSPKYSRLIVVDKENGGTKADASNAGINVSSYPYFICTDVDCILEKYALYRCISPIISSDKQVIAVSGTMLMANGCVVKDGQIVDVRTPRTPIPLFQNLEYMRSYLIGKMGWSAINGMPNVSGGFGLFDRSVAIAAGGYDGTSFAEDMDLITRMVGCLLYTSD
;
A
#
# COMPACT_ATOMS: atom_id res chain seq x y z
N MET A 1 -1.95 -10.94 1.30
CA MET A 1 -2.65 -10.02 0.37
C MET A 1 -3.55 -10.76 -0.62
N LEU A 2 -3.09 -11.78 -1.35
CA LEU A 2 -3.93 -12.51 -2.33
C LEU A 2 -5.17 -13.22 -1.75
N ALA A 3 -5.24 -13.39 -0.43
CA ALA A 3 -6.38 -13.96 0.30
C ALA A 3 -7.41 -12.91 0.79
N LEU A 4 -7.28 -11.65 0.36
CA LEU A 4 -8.25 -10.61 0.68
C LEU A 4 -9.57 -10.90 -0.01
N GLU A 5 -10.66 -10.66 0.70
CA GLU A 5 -12.01 -10.76 0.13
C GLU A 5 -12.47 -9.41 -0.38
N TYR A 6 -12.24 -9.19 -1.66
CA TYR A 6 -12.75 -8.07 -2.43
C TYR A 6 -12.81 -8.46 -3.91
N PRO A 7 -13.86 -8.10 -4.66
CA PRO A 7 -14.03 -8.59 -6.02
C PRO A 7 -13.01 -8.03 -7.02
N LEU A 8 -12.67 -6.75 -6.88
CA LEU A 8 -11.91 -5.99 -7.88
C LEU A 8 -10.62 -5.42 -7.28
N PHE A 9 -9.55 -6.22 -7.28
CA PHE A 9 -8.21 -5.76 -6.89
C PHE A 9 -7.13 -6.55 -7.62
N GLU A 10 -5.95 -5.98 -7.63
CA GLU A 10 -4.70 -6.62 -8.04
C GLU A 10 -3.65 -6.45 -6.95
N VAL A 11 -2.64 -7.29 -6.98
CA VAL A 11 -1.47 -7.20 -6.09
C VAL A 11 -0.25 -6.99 -6.96
N VAL A 12 0.40 -5.84 -6.80
CA VAL A 12 1.64 -5.52 -7.51
C VAL A 12 2.80 -5.66 -6.53
N ILE A 13 3.69 -6.61 -6.78
CA ILE A 13 4.95 -6.77 -6.04
C ILE A 13 6.07 -6.15 -6.87
N VAL A 14 6.81 -5.23 -6.28
CA VAL A 14 7.97 -4.62 -6.93
C VAL A 14 9.25 -5.23 -6.37
N ASN A 15 9.97 -5.95 -7.21
CA ASN A 15 11.34 -6.41 -6.94
C ASN A 15 12.30 -5.28 -7.30
N ASP A 16 12.75 -4.53 -6.31
CA ASP A 16 13.60 -3.35 -6.47
C ASP A 16 15.09 -3.75 -6.52
N GLY A 17 15.43 -4.54 -7.52
CA GLY A 17 16.82 -4.95 -7.80
C GLY A 17 17.41 -5.89 -6.75
N SER A 18 16.63 -6.82 -6.18
CA SER A 18 17.15 -7.84 -5.27
C SER A 18 18.27 -8.63 -5.93
N THR A 19 19.37 -8.84 -5.18
CA THR A 19 20.56 -9.57 -5.64
C THR A 19 20.60 -11.03 -5.16
N ASP A 20 19.66 -11.41 -4.31
CA ASP A 20 19.50 -12.75 -3.77
C ASP A 20 18.52 -13.61 -4.59
N SER A 21 18.07 -14.72 -4.02
CA SER A 21 17.11 -15.64 -4.66
C SER A 21 15.65 -15.18 -4.62
N THR A 22 15.33 -13.96 -4.19
CA THR A 22 13.95 -13.47 -3.99
C THR A 22 13.12 -13.58 -5.26
N LEU A 23 13.59 -13.02 -6.37
CA LEU A 23 12.86 -13.08 -7.65
C LEU A 23 12.68 -14.52 -8.14
N LYS A 24 13.72 -15.34 -8.05
CA LYS A 24 13.67 -16.76 -8.44
C LYS A 24 12.60 -17.51 -7.65
N LYS A 25 12.59 -17.34 -6.33
CA LYS A 25 11.58 -17.96 -5.46
C LYS A 25 10.16 -17.50 -5.78
N MET A 26 9.97 -16.22 -6.12
CA MET A 26 8.65 -15.72 -6.54
C MET A 26 8.21 -16.36 -7.86
N ILE A 27 9.11 -16.47 -8.86
CA ILE A 27 8.83 -17.11 -10.14
C ILE A 27 8.39 -18.55 -9.93
N GLU A 28 9.15 -19.32 -9.16
CA GLU A 28 8.86 -20.74 -8.89
C GLU A 28 7.56 -20.91 -8.08
N HIS A 29 7.37 -20.13 -7.01
CA HIS A 29 6.21 -20.28 -6.10
C HIS A 29 4.87 -19.86 -6.72
N TYR A 30 4.89 -18.79 -7.50
CA TYR A 30 3.67 -18.23 -8.10
C TYR A 30 3.48 -18.61 -9.56
N GLU A 31 4.31 -19.53 -10.10
CA GLU A 31 4.23 -19.98 -11.49
C GLU A 31 4.24 -18.78 -12.47
N LEU A 32 5.21 -17.89 -12.29
CA LEU A 32 5.28 -16.64 -13.05
C LEU A 32 5.91 -16.86 -14.42
N ILE A 33 5.33 -16.23 -15.44
CA ILE A 33 5.93 -16.08 -16.77
C ILE A 33 6.16 -14.61 -17.07
N GLU A 34 7.22 -14.31 -17.78
CA GLU A 34 7.47 -12.98 -18.31
C GLU A 34 6.43 -12.65 -19.38
N VAL A 35 5.87 -11.45 -19.31
CA VAL A 35 4.87 -10.97 -20.27
C VAL A 35 5.30 -9.65 -20.87
N PRO A 36 5.08 -9.44 -22.20
CA PRO A 36 5.23 -8.12 -22.80
C PRO A 36 4.27 -7.15 -22.13
N TYR A 37 4.80 -6.03 -21.65
CA TYR A 37 3.97 -5.03 -21.01
C TYR A 37 4.41 -3.63 -21.40
N ALA A 38 3.44 -2.84 -21.89
CA ALA A 38 3.61 -1.42 -22.10
C ALA A 38 2.86 -0.68 -20.99
N TYR A 39 3.54 0.16 -20.23
CA TYR A 39 2.93 1.05 -19.26
C TYR A 39 3.33 2.50 -19.57
N ILE A 40 2.50 3.42 -19.14
CA ILE A 40 2.81 4.85 -19.25
C ILE A 40 3.52 5.23 -17.94
N GLU A 41 4.79 5.59 -18.03
CA GLU A 41 5.51 6.15 -16.90
C GLU A 41 4.97 7.56 -16.60
N ARG A 42 4.17 7.66 -15.54
CA ARG A 42 3.57 8.91 -15.09
C ARG A 42 4.38 9.56 -13.96
N ILE A 43 5.04 8.74 -13.18
CA ILE A 43 5.97 9.14 -12.11
C ILE A 43 7.33 8.56 -12.48
N LYS A 44 8.36 9.41 -12.51
CA LYS A 44 9.72 8.98 -12.86
C LYS A 44 10.27 7.98 -11.84
N THR A 45 10.82 6.86 -12.34
CA THR A 45 11.43 5.82 -11.52
C THR A 45 12.73 5.32 -12.15
N LYS A 46 13.49 4.48 -11.43
CA LYS A 46 14.60 3.75 -12.05
C LYS A 46 14.08 2.75 -13.09
N PRO A 47 14.90 2.42 -14.10
CA PRO A 47 14.47 1.59 -15.22
C PRO A 47 13.83 0.28 -14.83
N PHE A 48 12.82 -0.04 -15.55
CA PHE A 48 12.06 -1.26 -15.55
C PHE A 48 12.81 -2.33 -16.37
N ARG A 49 12.85 -3.56 -15.89
CA ARG A 49 13.51 -4.67 -16.57
C ARG A 49 12.51 -5.64 -17.19
N ARG A 50 11.62 -6.18 -16.35
CA ARG A 50 10.69 -7.24 -16.73
C ARG A 50 9.41 -7.15 -15.93
N LEU A 51 8.34 -7.67 -16.49
CA LEU A 51 7.07 -7.82 -15.81
C LEU A 51 6.62 -9.28 -15.91
N PHE A 52 6.09 -9.80 -14.82
CA PHE A 52 5.63 -11.17 -14.73
C PHE A 52 4.17 -11.23 -14.30
N LYS A 53 3.46 -12.23 -14.85
CA LYS A 53 2.13 -12.63 -14.41
C LYS A 53 2.10 -14.13 -14.14
N SER A 54 1.22 -14.57 -13.24
CA SER A 54 1.06 -15.98 -12.96
C SER A 54 0.24 -16.68 -14.05
N THR A 55 0.64 -17.89 -14.38
CA THR A 55 -0.15 -18.83 -15.23
C THR A 55 -1.22 -19.55 -14.41
N SER A 56 -1.07 -19.57 -13.09
CA SER A 56 -2.02 -20.21 -12.18
C SER A 56 -3.25 -19.32 -11.94
N PRO A 57 -4.48 -19.82 -12.16
CA PRO A 57 -5.71 -19.08 -11.85
C PRO A 57 -5.78 -18.60 -10.39
N LYS A 58 -5.16 -19.34 -9.48
CA LYS A 58 -5.08 -18.98 -8.05
C LYS A 58 -4.39 -17.64 -7.81
N TYR A 59 -3.44 -17.29 -8.65
CA TYR A 59 -2.62 -16.08 -8.54
C TYR A 59 -2.84 -15.08 -9.68
N SER A 60 -3.98 -15.19 -10.37
CA SER A 60 -4.32 -14.36 -11.55
C SER A 60 -4.31 -12.84 -11.27
N ARG A 61 -4.45 -12.46 -10.00
CA ARG A 61 -4.41 -11.05 -9.55
C ARG A 61 -3.00 -10.53 -9.26
N LEU A 62 -1.97 -11.40 -9.34
CA LEU A 62 -0.59 -11.04 -9.02
C LEU A 62 0.13 -10.52 -10.26
N ILE A 63 0.78 -9.38 -10.08
CA ILE A 63 1.73 -8.80 -11.03
C ILE A 63 3.07 -8.64 -10.28
N VAL A 64 4.17 -9.07 -10.87
CA VAL A 64 5.50 -8.86 -10.32
C VAL A 64 6.31 -8.01 -11.27
N VAL A 65 6.84 -6.92 -10.75
CA VAL A 65 7.69 -5.97 -11.46
C VAL A 65 9.13 -6.19 -11.05
N ASP A 66 10.02 -6.43 -11.98
CA ASP A 66 11.47 -6.48 -11.76
C ASP A 66 12.11 -5.22 -12.35
N LYS A 67 12.78 -4.43 -11.53
CA LYS A 67 13.40 -3.16 -11.91
C LYS A 67 14.80 -2.98 -11.35
N GLU A 68 15.51 -1.97 -11.81
CA GLU A 68 16.76 -1.54 -11.19
C GLU A 68 16.50 -0.95 -9.80
N ASN A 69 17.42 -1.21 -8.88
CA ASN A 69 17.32 -0.70 -7.51
C ASN A 69 17.25 0.83 -7.50
N GLY A 70 16.17 1.36 -6.94
CA GLY A 70 15.92 2.79 -6.81
C GLY A 70 16.59 3.43 -5.59
N GLY A 71 17.09 2.61 -4.67
CA GLY A 71 17.72 3.05 -3.43
C GLY A 71 16.74 3.55 -2.35
N THR A 72 15.44 3.65 -2.67
CA THR A 72 14.41 4.12 -1.73
C THR A 72 13.11 3.33 -1.91
N LYS A 73 12.34 3.19 -0.83
CA LYS A 73 10.98 2.64 -0.88
C LYS A 73 10.06 3.45 -1.80
N ALA A 74 10.24 4.77 -1.83
CA ALA A 74 9.47 5.68 -2.67
C ALA A 74 9.58 5.33 -4.17
N ASP A 75 10.77 5.05 -4.68
CA ASP A 75 10.98 4.68 -6.08
C ASP A 75 10.27 3.35 -6.42
N ALA A 76 10.36 2.35 -5.54
CA ALA A 76 9.65 1.08 -5.70
C ALA A 76 8.13 1.27 -5.66
N SER A 77 7.62 2.09 -4.72
CA SER A 77 6.19 2.40 -4.60
C SER A 77 5.67 3.11 -5.85
N ASN A 78 6.41 4.09 -6.38
CA ASN A 78 6.08 4.80 -7.60
C ASN A 78 6.03 3.87 -8.82
N ALA A 79 6.95 2.90 -8.91
CA ALA A 79 6.90 1.88 -9.96
C ALA A 79 5.61 1.03 -9.86
N GLY A 80 5.20 0.67 -8.66
CA GLY A 80 3.93 -0.02 -8.41
C GLY A 80 2.71 0.82 -8.82
N ILE A 81 2.69 2.13 -8.51
CA ILE A 81 1.63 3.07 -8.91
C ILE A 81 1.54 3.18 -10.44
N ASN A 82 2.68 3.26 -11.13
CA ASN A 82 2.71 3.33 -12.60
C ASN A 82 2.08 2.10 -13.24
N VAL A 83 2.38 0.91 -12.72
CA VAL A 83 1.90 -0.37 -13.25
C VAL A 83 0.44 -0.66 -12.86
N SER A 84 -0.03 -0.15 -11.74
CA SER A 84 -1.37 -0.41 -11.26
C SER A 84 -2.45 0.12 -12.21
N SER A 85 -3.57 -0.60 -12.31
CA SER A 85 -4.69 -0.31 -13.23
C SER A 85 -5.93 0.23 -12.53
N TYR A 86 -6.05 0.05 -11.22
CA TYR A 86 -7.22 0.49 -10.46
C TYR A 86 -7.14 1.97 -10.05
N PRO A 87 -8.30 2.63 -9.82
CA PRO A 87 -8.35 4.05 -9.48
C PRO A 87 -7.80 4.37 -8.09
N TYR A 88 -7.73 3.39 -7.20
CA TYR A 88 -7.15 3.51 -5.86
C TYR A 88 -6.03 2.50 -5.69
N PHE A 89 -5.04 2.84 -4.88
CA PHE A 89 -3.98 1.91 -4.50
C PHE A 89 -3.74 1.92 -2.99
N ILE A 90 -3.23 0.81 -2.48
CA ILE A 90 -2.69 0.68 -1.13
C ILE A 90 -1.20 0.41 -1.26
N CYS A 91 -0.38 1.24 -0.60
CA CYS A 91 1.01 0.92 -0.36
C CYS A 91 1.12 0.25 1.01
N THR A 92 1.76 -0.90 1.07
CA THR A 92 1.93 -1.65 2.32
C THR A 92 3.26 -2.39 2.33
N ASP A 93 3.83 -2.57 3.51
CA ASP A 93 5.06 -3.32 3.68
C ASP A 93 4.79 -4.84 3.54
N VAL A 94 5.80 -5.58 3.09
CA VAL A 94 5.66 -7.03 2.82
C VAL A 94 5.46 -7.86 4.09
N ASP A 95 5.81 -7.32 5.25
CA ASP A 95 5.65 -7.93 6.58
C ASP A 95 4.31 -7.58 7.26
N CYS A 96 3.46 -6.79 6.60
CA CYS A 96 2.12 -6.47 7.09
C CYS A 96 1.12 -7.58 6.77
N ILE A 97 0.30 -7.94 7.77
CA ILE A 97 -0.84 -8.85 7.62
C ILE A 97 -2.10 -8.02 7.54
N LEU A 98 -2.77 -8.08 6.38
CA LEU A 98 -4.03 -7.38 6.17
C LEU A 98 -5.21 -8.23 6.64
N GLU A 99 -6.17 -7.60 7.31
CA GLU A 99 -7.43 -8.23 7.69
C GLU A 99 -8.23 -8.60 6.42
N LYS A 100 -8.93 -9.71 6.44
CA LYS A 100 -9.61 -10.32 5.29
C LYS A 100 -10.51 -9.33 4.50
N TYR A 101 -11.22 -8.44 5.21
CA TYR A 101 -12.14 -7.44 4.66
C TYR A 101 -11.56 -6.03 4.65
N ALA A 102 -10.25 -5.87 4.76
CA ALA A 102 -9.58 -4.57 4.84
C ALA A 102 -9.96 -3.64 3.67
N LEU A 103 -10.03 -4.17 2.44
CA LEU A 103 -10.42 -3.38 1.26
C LEU A 103 -11.86 -2.88 1.34
N TYR A 104 -12.81 -3.70 1.79
CA TYR A 104 -14.20 -3.26 1.99
C TYR A 104 -14.28 -2.09 2.98
N ARG A 105 -13.53 -2.20 4.09
CA ARG A 105 -13.52 -1.13 5.11
C ARG A 105 -12.89 0.16 4.61
N CYS A 106 -11.84 0.08 3.78
CA CYS A 106 -11.20 1.26 3.20
C CYS A 106 -12.06 1.92 2.11
N ILE A 107 -12.78 1.14 1.31
CA ILE A 107 -13.63 1.66 0.23
C ILE A 107 -14.96 2.24 0.76
N SER A 108 -15.47 1.73 1.88
CA SER A 108 -16.76 2.16 2.44
C SER A 108 -16.87 3.68 2.63
N PRO A 109 -15.91 4.40 3.24
CA PRO A 109 -15.95 5.85 3.35
C PRO A 109 -15.99 6.58 2.00
N ILE A 110 -15.35 6.02 0.98
CA ILE A 110 -15.31 6.60 -0.38
C ILE A 110 -16.70 6.53 -1.02
N ILE A 111 -17.37 5.38 -0.92
CA ILE A 111 -18.70 5.17 -1.51
C ILE A 111 -19.78 5.95 -0.76
N SER A 112 -19.66 6.11 0.55
CA SER A 112 -20.65 6.76 1.39
C SER A 112 -20.50 8.27 1.52
N SER A 113 -19.44 8.84 0.97
CA SER A 113 -19.16 10.28 1.04
C SER A 113 -19.69 11.01 -0.19
N ASP A 114 -20.37 12.13 0.01
CA ASP A 114 -20.74 13.08 -1.05
C ASP A 114 -19.55 13.94 -1.52
N LYS A 115 -18.42 13.86 -0.82
CA LYS A 115 -17.20 14.60 -1.14
C LYS A 115 -16.15 13.68 -1.74
N GLN A 116 -15.26 14.22 -2.54
CA GLN A 116 -14.11 13.48 -3.03
C GLN A 116 -13.19 13.07 -1.86
N VAL A 117 -13.04 11.75 -1.66
CA VAL A 117 -12.13 11.18 -0.67
C VAL A 117 -10.86 10.75 -1.39
N ILE A 118 -9.75 11.45 -1.12
CA ILE A 118 -8.46 11.20 -1.80
C ILE A 118 -7.59 10.18 -1.07
N ALA A 119 -7.82 10.00 0.23
CA ALA A 119 -7.09 9.01 1.01
C ALA A 119 -7.88 8.51 2.21
N VAL A 120 -7.64 7.26 2.59
CA VAL A 120 -8.22 6.62 3.78
C VAL A 120 -7.12 5.93 4.57
N SER A 121 -6.98 6.25 5.87
CA SER A 121 -6.02 5.60 6.75
C SER A 121 -6.63 4.38 7.41
N GLY A 122 -5.98 3.23 7.29
CA GLY A 122 -6.33 2.06 8.09
C GLY A 122 -5.73 2.11 9.50
N THR A 123 -6.30 1.35 10.42
CA THR A 123 -5.75 1.14 11.77
C THR A 123 -4.70 0.03 11.73
N MET A 124 -3.57 0.25 12.37
CA MET A 124 -2.50 -0.74 12.51
C MET A 124 -2.33 -1.14 13.97
N LEU A 125 -2.03 -2.40 14.19
CA LEU A 125 -1.73 -2.97 15.50
C LEU A 125 -0.57 -3.95 15.38
N MET A 126 0.13 -4.22 16.49
CA MET A 126 1.19 -5.22 16.52
C MET A 126 0.58 -6.63 16.53
N ALA A 127 1.03 -7.47 15.60
CA ALA A 127 0.59 -8.87 15.53
C ALA A 127 1.32 -9.80 16.51
N ASN A 128 2.23 -9.24 17.33
CA ASN A 128 3.00 -10.02 18.31
C ASN A 128 2.08 -10.74 19.32
N GLY A 129 2.21 -12.05 19.38
CA GLY A 129 1.39 -12.90 20.23
C GLY A 129 0.12 -13.44 19.58
N CYS A 130 -0.33 -12.87 18.46
CA CYS A 130 -1.45 -13.38 17.68
C CYS A 130 -1.12 -14.72 17.00
N VAL A 131 -2.13 -15.52 16.74
CA VAL A 131 -1.97 -16.75 15.96
C VAL A 131 -2.27 -16.47 14.50
N VAL A 132 -1.30 -16.76 13.65
CA VAL A 132 -1.40 -16.56 12.20
C VAL A 132 -1.48 -17.93 11.51
N LYS A 133 -2.46 -18.13 10.65
CA LYS A 133 -2.59 -19.30 9.76
C LYS A 133 -2.91 -18.81 8.34
N ASP A 134 -2.20 -19.35 7.37
CA ASP A 134 -2.39 -19.05 5.93
C ASP A 134 -2.41 -17.54 5.62
N GLY A 135 -1.57 -16.76 6.33
CA GLY A 135 -1.48 -15.31 6.18
C GLY A 135 -2.66 -14.53 6.78
N GLN A 136 -3.49 -15.17 7.60
CA GLN A 136 -4.61 -14.55 8.31
C GLN A 136 -4.43 -14.66 9.82
N ILE A 137 -4.81 -13.62 10.56
CA ILE A 137 -4.88 -13.67 12.03
C ILE A 137 -6.16 -14.42 12.41
N VAL A 138 -6.01 -15.59 13.01
CA VAL A 138 -7.12 -16.46 13.45
C VAL A 138 -7.42 -16.33 14.94
N ASP A 139 -6.48 -15.80 15.72
CA ASP A 139 -6.67 -15.55 17.16
C ASP A 139 -5.87 -14.29 17.54
N VAL A 140 -6.59 -13.28 18.04
CA VAL A 140 -6.03 -11.98 18.43
C VAL A 140 -5.64 -12.05 19.90
N ARG A 141 -4.36 -11.85 20.19
CA ARG A 141 -3.84 -11.87 21.56
C ARG A 141 -3.03 -10.62 21.83
N THR A 142 -3.11 -10.15 23.07
CA THR A 142 -2.27 -9.06 23.55
C THR A 142 -0.81 -9.51 23.64
N PRO A 143 0.13 -8.71 23.17
CA PRO A 143 1.56 -8.99 23.37
C PRO A 143 1.91 -9.18 24.85
N ARG A 144 2.77 -10.15 25.14
CA ARG A 144 3.22 -10.45 26.51
C ARG A 144 4.50 -9.70 26.90
N THR A 145 5.20 -9.14 25.92
CA THR A 145 6.44 -8.38 26.14
C THR A 145 6.14 -6.88 26.18
N PRO A 146 6.88 -6.09 27.00
CA PRO A 146 6.58 -4.67 27.21
C PRO A 146 6.63 -3.83 25.94
N ILE A 147 7.64 -4.00 25.09
CA ILE A 147 7.84 -3.15 23.91
C ILE A 147 6.66 -3.24 22.92
N PRO A 148 6.24 -4.41 22.43
CA PRO A 148 5.05 -4.51 21.58
C PRO A 148 3.75 -4.05 22.26
N LEU A 149 3.65 -4.22 23.60
CA LEU A 149 2.49 -3.74 24.34
C LEU A 149 2.42 -2.22 24.34
N PHE A 150 3.51 -1.53 24.64
CA PHE A 150 3.58 -0.06 24.56
C PHE A 150 3.34 0.44 23.13
N GLN A 151 3.88 -0.24 22.12
CA GLN A 151 3.64 0.11 20.74
C GLN A 151 2.15 -0.02 20.34
N ASN A 152 1.45 -1.06 20.82
CA ASN A 152 0.01 -1.19 20.63
C ASN A 152 -0.77 -0.04 21.27
N LEU A 153 -0.42 0.34 22.50
CA LEU A 153 -1.06 1.46 23.19
C LEU A 153 -0.84 2.78 22.44
N GLU A 154 0.36 2.99 21.95
CA GLU A 154 0.70 4.17 21.14
C GLU A 154 -0.08 4.19 19.82
N TYR A 155 -0.16 3.07 19.12
CA TYR A 155 -0.95 2.93 17.90
C TYR A 155 -2.45 3.15 18.17
N MET A 156 -3.01 2.56 19.20
CA MET A 156 -4.42 2.78 19.58
C MET A 156 -4.69 4.26 19.87
N ARG A 157 -3.81 4.93 20.63
CA ARG A 157 -3.93 6.38 20.87
C ARG A 157 -3.85 7.19 19.58
N SER A 158 -2.87 6.88 18.72
CA SER A 158 -2.66 7.59 17.46
C SER A 158 -3.82 7.41 16.49
N TYR A 159 -4.27 6.18 16.27
CA TYR A 159 -5.31 5.87 15.28
C TYR A 159 -6.73 6.16 15.77
N LEU A 160 -7.07 5.76 17.01
CA LEU A 160 -8.45 5.85 17.50
C LEU A 160 -8.78 7.22 18.11
N ILE A 161 -7.79 7.99 18.53
CA ILE A 161 -8.01 9.33 19.10
C ILE A 161 -7.46 10.41 18.16
N GLY A 162 -6.16 10.37 17.88
CA GLY A 162 -5.50 11.40 17.09
C GLY A 162 -6.03 11.52 15.68
N LYS A 163 -5.97 10.45 14.88
CA LYS A 163 -6.41 10.48 13.48
C LYS A 163 -7.91 10.68 13.32
N MET A 164 -8.72 10.13 14.22
CA MET A 164 -10.18 10.38 14.19
C MET A 164 -10.51 11.83 14.46
N GLY A 165 -9.84 12.47 15.43
CA GLY A 165 -10.01 13.90 15.72
C GLY A 165 -9.64 14.77 14.52
N TRP A 166 -8.50 14.52 13.89
CA TRP A 166 -8.08 15.24 12.69
C TRP A 166 -9.00 14.99 11.49
N SER A 167 -9.48 13.75 11.32
CA SER A 167 -10.43 13.41 10.25
C SER A 167 -11.74 14.18 10.37
N ALA A 168 -12.22 14.42 11.59
CA ALA A 168 -13.46 15.16 11.83
C ALA A 168 -13.42 16.61 11.32
N ILE A 169 -12.24 17.21 11.22
CA ILE A 169 -12.04 18.58 10.70
C ILE A 169 -11.41 18.60 9.29
N ASN A 170 -11.41 17.47 8.57
CA ASN A 170 -10.75 17.29 7.27
C ASN A 170 -9.24 17.65 7.26
N GLY A 171 -8.58 17.58 8.43
CA GLY A 171 -7.21 18.01 8.62
C GLY A 171 -6.25 16.84 8.86
N MET A 172 -6.49 15.65 8.33
CA MET A 172 -5.63 14.49 8.55
C MET A 172 -4.21 14.75 8.03
N PRO A 173 -3.20 14.82 8.93
CA PRO A 173 -1.84 15.21 8.54
C PRO A 173 -1.08 14.07 7.87
N ASN A 174 -1.46 12.82 8.14
CA ASN A 174 -0.81 11.68 7.53
C ASN A 174 -1.75 10.46 7.37
N VAL A 175 -1.50 9.71 6.31
CA VAL A 175 -1.98 8.35 6.12
C VAL A 175 -0.78 7.43 6.30
N SER A 176 -0.92 6.37 7.10
CA SER A 176 0.21 5.51 7.46
C SER A 176 0.87 4.88 6.25
N GLY A 177 2.19 4.96 6.16
CA GLY A 177 2.99 4.30 5.12
C GLY A 177 2.94 2.77 5.14
N GLY A 178 2.44 2.16 6.23
CA GLY A 178 2.23 0.71 6.33
C GLY A 178 0.84 0.25 5.86
N PHE A 179 -0.19 1.12 5.90
CA PHE A 179 -1.52 0.81 5.39
C PHE A 179 -2.36 2.07 5.17
N GLY A 180 -2.44 2.51 3.94
CA GLY A 180 -3.27 3.63 3.50
C GLY A 180 -3.78 3.42 2.09
N LEU A 181 -5.06 3.75 1.86
CA LEU A 181 -5.66 3.76 0.53
C LEU A 181 -5.61 5.19 -0.03
N PHE A 182 -5.17 5.34 -1.27
CA PHE A 182 -4.97 6.63 -1.93
C PHE A 182 -5.63 6.65 -3.31
N ASP A 183 -6.20 7.81 -3.69
CA ASP A 183 -6.61 8.07 -5.06
C ASP A 183 -5.37 8.14 -5.95
N ARG A 184 -5.32 7.23 -6.93
CA ARG A 184 -4.15 7.08 -7.83
C ARG A 184 -3.96 8.30 -8.71
N SER A 185 -5.03 8.90 -9.21
CA SER A 185 -4.95 10.05 -10.10
C SER A 185 -4.40 11.29 -9.39
N VAL A 186 -4.86 11.53 -8.17
CA VAL A 186 -4.39 12.64 -7.33
C VAL A 186 -2.95 12.41 -6.87
N ALA A 187 -2.58 11.18 -6.51
CA ALA A 187 -1.21 10.83 -6.15
C ALA A 187 -0.24 11.04 -7.33
N ILE A 188 -0.63 10.67 -8.55
CA ILE A 188 0.16 10.93 -9.77
C ILE A 188 0.28 12.43 -10.03
N ALA A 189 -0.81 13.19 -9.92
CA ALA A 189 -0.79 14.64 -10.09
C ALA A 189 0.10 15.35 -9.07
N ALA A 190 0.16 14.80 -7.84
CA ALA A 190 1.07 15.27 -6.78
C ALA A 190 2.54 14.85 -6.99
N GLY A 191 2.87 14.07 -8.04
CA GLY A 191 4.22 13.61 -8.36
C GLY A 191 4.64 12.32 -7.67
N GLY A 192 3.72 11.60 -6.98
CA GLY A 192 4.01 10.34 -6.28
C GLY A 192 4.81 10.52 -4.99
N TYR A 193 5.39 9.44 -4.49
CA TYR A 193 6.26 9.46 -3.31
C TYR A 193 7.59 10.14 -3.61
N ASP A 194 8.08 10.98 -2.68
CA ASP A 194 9.39 11.63 -2.77
C ASP A 194 10.43 10.85 -1.92
N GLY A 195 11.39 10.24 -2.58
CA GLY A 195 12.48 9.48 -1.93
C GLY A 195 13.49 10.34 -1.18
N THR A 196 13.42 11.66 -1.25
CA THR A 196 14.27 12.59 -0.48
C THR A 196 13.66 12.96 0.85
N SER A 197 12.35 12.73 1.01
CA SER A 197 11.62 13.00 2.25
C SER A 197 11.81 11.88 3.27
N PHE A 198 12.10 12.24 4.54
CA PHE A 198 12.13 11.28 5.66
C PHE A 198 10.73 10.77 6.06
N ALA A 199 9.67 11.47 5.69
CA ALA A 199 8.28 11.15 5.99
C ALA A 199 7.47 11.17 4.68
N GLU A 200 7.81 10.26 3.78
CA GLU A 200 7.32 10.19 2.40
C GLU A 200 5.79 10.09 2.29
N ASP A 201 5.14 9.44 3.27
CA ASP A 201 3.69 9.30 3.37
C ASP A 201 3.00 10.61 3.81
N MET A 202 3.57 11.35 4.77
CA MET A 202 3.07 12.66 5.16
C MET A 202 3.25 13.69 4.05
N ASP A 203 4.41 13.67 3.41
CA ASP A 203 4.74 14.54 2.29
C ASP A 203 3.78 14.32 1.12
N LEU A 204 3.53 13.06 0.75
CA LEU A 204 2.57 12.73 -0.31
C LEU A 204 1.17 13.27 -0.01
N ILE A 205 0.64 13.06 1.19
CA ILE A 205 -0.68 13.55 1.57
C ILE A 205 -0.74 15.08 1.51
N THR A 206 0.29 15.75 2.00
CA THR A 206 0.34 17.22 1.97
C THR A 206 0.29 17.74 0.54
N ARG A 207 1.03 17.14 -0.39
CA ARG A 207 1.01 17.51 -1.81
C ARG A 207 -0.31 17.14 -2.48
N MET A 208 -0.91 15.99 -2.17
CA MET A 208 -2.23 15.60 -2.67
C MET A 208 -3.32 16.60 -2.27
N VAL A 209 -3.34 17.03 -1.00
CA VAL A 209 -4.26 18.07 -0.53
C VAL A 209 -3.99 19.40 -1.23
N GLY A 210 -2.74 19.78 -1.38
CA GLY A 210 -2.34 20.98 -2.13
C GLY A 210 -2.84 20.96 -3.57
N CYS A 211 -2.73 19.85 -4.28
CA CYS A 211 -3.24 19.72 -5.65
C CYS A 211 -4.74 20.00 -5.74
N LEU A 212 -5.55 19.55 -4.78
CA LEU A 212 -7.00 19.80 -4.79
C LEU A 212 -7.36 21.26 -4.55
N LEU A 213 -6.59 21.96 -3.68
CA LEU A 213 -6.83 23.37 -3.39
C LEU A 213 -6.56 24.29 -4.60
N TYR A 214 -5.69 23.86 -5.50
CA TYR A 214 -5.35 24.64 -6.72
C TYR A 214 -6.15 24.23 -7.96
N THR A 215 -6.89 23.12 -7.93
CA THR A 215 -7.68 22.62 -9.07
C THR A 215 -9.20 22.80 -8.91
N SER A 216 -9.64 23.44 -7.83
CA SER A 216 -11.07 23.66 -7.50
C SER A 216 -11.56 25.07 -7.91
N ASP A 217 -11.12 25.58 -9.09
CA ASP A 217 -11.69 26.76 -9.77
C ASP A 217 -12.71 26.36 -10.83
#